data_033e63cd90c792daf7d7bc9ba69608fe
#
_entry.id   033e63cd90c792daf7d7bc9ba69608fe
#
_cell.length_a   1.000
_cell.length_b   1.000
_cell.length_c   1.000
_cell.angle_alpha   90.00
_cell.angle_beta   90.00
_cell.angle_gamma   90.00
#
_symmetry.space_group_name_H-M   'P 1'
#
loop_
_entity.id
_entity.type
_entity.pdbx_description
1 polymer ?
#
loop_
_entity_poly.entity_id
_entity_poly.type
_entity_poly.pdbx_seq_one_letter_code
_entity_poly.pdbx_strand_id
1 'polypeptide(L)'
;MRGADTVAELVRRQWGDHRIGLRDEHHTLTHHQLAAGAAARAALLVDLMPPVPGGEPHLGILLDNTPEYPLWLSAAALAGAAVAGINPTRRGAELARDIRHTACRVLVTQRAHLPLLDGLPLPGVRILVTDTDAYRELLAPYGSARPGDARLGPVRPDSRFLLSFTSGSTGAPKAALCSQGRLAAAAASLAAHFSVGRDDVHYVCMPMFHGNAVIADWAPALAAGAGVALRARFSASRFLSDVRGFEATYFTYVGRAVQYLLATPPTPEDHAHRLRLGFGTEAGAVDAARFRERFGVPLVEGYGSSEGGASIQRTPDTPAGAVGRAAPGDDLAVVDAETGRECEAARFSPTGRLLNAAEAVGELVNRGRSAFEGYWRNPEAEAARLREGWYWTGDLFYRDADGHLYFAGRTDDRLRVDSENLAAAMIEHILARWDLAAGVAVYAIPDPVAGDQVMAALALREGAVFDPARFATFLAAQQDLGTKMPPRFVRVMPELPLTATNKIHRVALRRESFLCEDPVWWRPAPDAPYEPLTPAATATLRAEYARHGRKQKFTDR
;
A
#
# COMPACT_ATOMS: atom_id res chain seq x y z
N MET A 1 2.10 2.41 -32.76
CA MET A 1 0.67 2.23 -32.40
C MET A 1 0.32 3.35 -31.43
N ARG A 2 -0.81 4.05 -31.62
CA ARG A 2 -1.30 5.00 -30.59
C ARG A 2 -1.51 4.25 -29.29
N GLY A 3 -1.20 4.86 -28.14
CA GLY A 3 -1.48 4.28 -26.82
C GLY A 3 -2.96 3.90 -26.68
N ALA A 4 -3.32 3.07 -25.70
CA ALA A 4 -4.72 2.89 -25.35
C ALA A 4 -5.13 4.03 -24.42
N ASP A 5 -6.25 4.66 -24.70
CA ASP A 5 -6.73 5.79 -23.90
C ASP A 5 -7.60 5.33 -22.71
N THR A 6 -8.00 4.05 -22.67
CA THR A 6 -8.84 3.47 -21.62
C THR A 6 -8.44 2.02 -21.30
N VAL A 7 -8.78 1.56 -20.10
CA VAL A 7 -8.63 0.13 -19.72
C VAL A 7 -9.51 -0.76 -20.60
N ALA A 8 -10.70 -0.30 -20.95
CA ALA A 8 -11.59 -1.01 -21.89
C ALA A 8 -10.89 -1.31 -23.22
N GLU A 9 -10.10 -0.37 -23.72
CA GLU A 9 -9.33 -0.54 -24.96
C GLU A 9 -8.20 -1.56 -24.79
N LEU A 10 -7.51 -1.56 -23.64
CA LEU A 10 -6.52 -2.58 -23.31
C LEU A 10 -7.15 -3.99 -23.31
N VAL A 11 -8.34 -4.14 -22.74
CA VAL A 11 -9.08 -5.41 -22.76
C VAL A 11 -9.48 -5.81 -24.19
N ARG A 12 -9.96 -4.87 -25.01
CA ARG A 12 -10.32 -5.14 -26.40
C ARG A 12 -9.13 -5.62 -27.24
N ARG A 13 -7.93 -5.13 -26.99
CA ARG A 13 -6.69 -5.55 -27.67
C ARG A 13 -6.30 -7.01 -27.40
N GLN A 14 -6.83 -7.63 -26.33
CA GLN A 14 -6.59 -9.04 -26.02
C GLN A 14 -7.41 -9.99 -26.90
N TRP A 15 -8.46 -9.47 -27.57
CA TRP A 15 -9.32 -10.28 -28.43
C TRP A 15 -8.55 -10.83 -29.62
N GLY A 16 -8.60 -12.16 -29.81
CA GLY A 16 -7.88 -12.87 -30.86
C GLY A 16 -6.45 -13.28 -30.50
N ASP A 17 -5.95 -12.89 -29.32
CA ASP A 17 -4.63 -13.37 -28.84
C ASP A 17 -4.80 -14.70 -28.09
N HIS A 18 -4.28 -15.78 -28.67
CA HIS A 18 -4.39 -17.13 -28.12
C HIS A 18 -3.22 -17.56 -27.22
N ARG A 19 -2.28 -16.65 -26.92
CA ARG A 19 -1.25 -16.89 -25.90
C ARG A 19 -1.89 -16.96 -24.52
N ILE A 20 -1.19 -17.61 -23.60
CA ILE A 20 -1.63 -17.69 -22.21
C ILE A 20 -1.63 -16.28 -21.60
N GLY A 21 -2.80 -15.84 -21.15
CA GLY A 21 -3.00 -14.55 -20.51
C GLY A 21 -3.12 -14.65 -18.99
N LEU A 22 -3.59 -15.81 -18.47
CA LEU A 22 -3.69 -16.03 -17.04
C LEU A 22 -3.51 -17.52 -16.72
N ARG A 23 -2.77 -17.80 -15.64
CA ARG A 23 -2.70 -19.11 -15.01
C ARG A 23 -2.88 -19.00 -13.50
N ASP A 24 -3.58 -19.96 -12.91
CA ASP A 24 -3.55 -20.24 -11.47
C ASP A 24 -3.28 -21.74 -11.25
N GLU A 25 -3.52 -22.28 -10.04
CA GLU A 25 -3.32 -23.70 -9.72
C GLU A 25 -4.26 -24.62 -10.51
N HIS A 26 -5.38 -24.13 -11.01
CA HIS A 26 -6.48 -24.94 -11.56
C HIS A 26 -6.87 -24.54 -12.97
N HIS A 27 -6.53 -23.34 -13.40
CA HIS A 27 -7.00 -22.77 -14.67
C HIS A 27 -5.84 -22.23 -15.49
N THR A 28 -5.98 -22.38 -16.81
CA THR A 28 -5.15 -21.71 -17.82
C THR A 28 -6.08 -21.08 -18.84
N LEU A 29 -6.01 -19.76 -18.96
CA LEU A 29 -6.84 -18.98 -19.87
C LEU A 29 -5.95 -18.20 -20.84
N THR A 30 -6.33 -18.19 -22.13
CA THR A 30 -5.70 -17.33 -23.13
C THR A 30 -6.18 -15.89 -22.96
N HIS A 31 -5.44 -14.92 -23.51
CA HIS A 31 -5.89 -13.54 -23.57
C HIS A 31 -7.26 -13.43 -24.28
N HIS A 32 -7.46 -14.18 -25.36
CA HIS A 32 -8.77 -14.24 -26.03
C HIS A 32 -9.88 -14.71 -25.09
N GLN A 33 -9.65 -15.78 -24.33
CA GLN A 33 -10.63 -16.31 -23.38
C GLN A 33 -10.93 -15.32 -22.23
N LEU A 34 -9.91 -14.58 -21.77
CA LEU A 34 -10.08 -13.52 -20.78
C LEU A 34 -10.96 -12.38 -21.34
N ALA A 35 -10.69 -11.94 -22.57
CA ALA A 35 -11.49 -10.90 -23.23
C ALA A 35 -12.93 -11.36 -23.50
N ALA A 36 -13.12 -12.62 -23.90
CA ALA A 36 -14.46 -13.20 -24.11
C ALA A 36 -15.22 -13.34 -22.78
N GLY A 37 -14.56 -13.88 -21.76
CA GLY A 37 -15.15 -14.00 -20.43
C GLY A 37 -15.50 -12.65 -19.79
N ALA A 38 -14.68 -11.63 -20.02
CA ALA A 38 -14.95 -10.26 -19.62
C ALA A 38 -16.16 -9.68 -20.36
N ALA A 39 -16.27 -9.91 -21.68
CA ALA A 39 -17.40 -9.43 -22.47
C ALA A 39 -18.73 -10.07 -22.03
N ALA A 40 -18.74 -11.37 -21.72
CA ALA A 40 -19.92 -12.05 -21.19
C ALA A 40 -20.40 -11.43 -19.87
N ARG A 41 -19.47 -11.17 -18.94
CA ARG A 41 -19.77 -10.52 -17.65
C ARG A 41 -20.17 -9.06 -17.81
N ALA A 42 -19.56 -8.35 -18.75
CA ALA A 42 -19.94 -6.98 -19.07
C ALA A 42 -21.37 -6.89 -19.58
N ALA A 43 -21.76 -7.80 -20.46
CA ALA A 43 -23.10 -7.90 -20.98
C ALA A 43 -24.14 -8.23 -19.90
N LEU A 44 -23.82 -9.18 -19.01
CA LEU A 44 -24.63 -9.46 -17.81
C LEU A 44 -24.73 -8.22 -16.92
N LEU A 45 -23.61 -7.50 -16.71
CA LEU A 45 -23.58 -6.33 -15.83
C LEU A 45 -24.47 -5.20 -16.33
N VAL A 46 -24.49 -4.94 -17.65
CA VAL A 46 -25.39 -3.96 -18.28
C VAL A 46 -26.87 -4.31 -18.06
N ASP A 47 -27.22 -5.59 -18.15
CA ASP A 47 -28.60 -6.03 -17.90
C ASP A 47 -28.99 -5.93 -16.41
N LEU A 48 -28.05 -6.19 -15.49
CA LEU A 48 -28.26 -6.07 -14.05
C LEU A 48 -28.29 -4.62 -13.57
N MET A 49 -27.54 -3.74 -14.22
CA MET A 49 -27.37 -2.35 -13.86
C MET A 49 -27.57 -1.44 -15.09
N PRO A 50 -28.78 -1.34 -15.60
CA PRO A 50 -29.03 -0.46 -16.76
C PRO A 50 -28.55 0.96 -16.43
N PRO A 51 -28.04 1.69 -17.45
CA PRO A 51 -27.58 3.06 -17.28
C PRO A 51 -28.68 3.95 -16.69
N VAL A 52 -28.29 4.72 -15.67
CA VAL A 52 -29.15 5.74 -15.07
C VAL A 52 -28.63 7.10 -15.47
N PRO A 53 -29.46 8.04 -15.95
CA PRO A 53 -29.00 9.38 -16.27
C PRO A 53 -28.26 10.03 -15.10
N GLY A 54 -27.02 10.47 -15.34
CA GLY A 54 -26.18 11.13 -14.34
C GLY A 54 -25.55 10.22 -13.29
N GLY A 55 -25.72 8.88 -13.40
CA GLY A 55 -25.12 7.90 -12.48
C GLY A 55 -24.28 6.86 -13.21
N GLU A 56 -23.10 6.57 -12.68
CA GLU A 56 -22.29 5.43 -13.11
C GLU A 56 -22.66 4.19 -12.28
N PRO A 57 -22.75 2.99 -12.89
CA PRO A 57 -23.00 1.76 -12.14
C PRO A 57 -21.76 1.37 -11.33
N HIS A 58 -21.94 1.04 -10.04
CA HIS A 58 -20.86 0.59 -9.19
C HIS A 58 -20.98 -0.88 -8.86
N LEU A 59 -19.88 -1.60 -9.09
CA LEU A 59 -19.69 -3.02 -8.83
C LEU A 59 -18.78 -3.19 -7.60
N GLY A 60 -19.21 -3.91 -6.58
CA GLY A 60 -18.36 -4.37 -5.51
C GLY A 60 -17.72 -5.73 -5.84
N ILE A 61 -16.43 -5.91 -5.56
CA ILE A 61 -15.75 -7.21 -5.68
C ILE A 61 -15.22 -7.61 -4.30
N LEU A 62 -15.77 -8.69 -3.75
CA LEU A 62 -15.38 -9.32 -2.49
C LEU A 62 -14.92 -10.75 -2.78
N LEU A 63 -13.72 -10.88 -3.35
CA LEU A 63 -13.12 -12.14 -3.77
C LEU A 63 -11.68 -12.26 -3.26
N ASP A 64 -11.20 -13.48 -3.07
CA ASP A 64 -9.76 -13.75 -3.09
C ASP A 64 -9.22 -13.55 -4.51
N ASN A 65 -7.91 -13.63 -4.71
CA ASN A 65 -7.31 -13.57 -6.03
C ASN A 65 -7.65 -14.85 -6.84
N THR A 66 -8.83 -14.90 -7.39
CA THR A 66 -9.30 -15.95 -8.32
C THR A 66 -9.38 -15.39 -9.73
N PRO A 67 -9.46 -16.21 -10.79
CA PRO A 67 -9.64 -15.73 -12.17
C PRO A 67 -10.86 -14.82 -12.35
N GLU A 68 -11.87 -14.96 -11.49
CA GLU A 68 -13.05 -14.09 -11.50
C GLU A 68 -12.70 -12.64 -11.17
N TYR A 69 -11.68 -12.36 -10.36
CA TYR A 69 -11.31 -10.99 -10.01
C TYR A 69 -10.88 -10.17 -11.24
N PRO A 70 -9.85 -10.56 -12.02
CA PRO A 70 -9.46 -9.82 -13.24
C PRO A 70 -10.51 -9.90 -14.34
N LEU A 71 -11.34 -10.96 -14.40
CA LEU A 71 -12.47 -11.03 -15.34
C LEU A 71 -13.53 -9.96 -15.03
N TRP A 72 -13.88 -9.75 -13.76
CA TRP A 72 -14.84 -8.72 -13.36
C TRP A 72 -14.28 -7.30 -13.45
N LEU A 73 -12.96 -7.11 -13.18
CA LEU A 73 -12.28 -5.84 -13.47
C LEU A 73 -12.40 -5.50 -14.96
N SER A 74 -12.06 -6.45 -15.83
CA SER A 74 -12.14 -6.27 -17.28
C SER A 74 -13.57 -6.06 -17.77
N ALA A 75 -14.52 -6.75 -17.17
CA ALA A 75 -15.96 -6.60 -17.50
C ALA A 75 -16.47 -5.21 -17.13
N ALA A 76 -16.15 -4.73 -15.94
CA ALA A 76 -16.51 -3.39 -15.50
C ALA A 76 -15.88 -2.31 -16.40
N ALA A 77 -14.62 -2.50 -16.82
CA ALA A 77 -13.98 -1.62 -17.79
C ALA A 77 -14.75 -1.54 -19.10
N LEU A 78 -15.16 -2.69 -19.65
CA LEU A 78 -15.93 -2.75 -20.90
C LEU A 78 -17.34 -2.16 -20.78
N ALA A 79 -17.98 -2.32 -19.61
CA ALA A 79 -19.35 -1.84 -19.35
C ALA A 79 -19.41 -0.37 -18.88
N GLY A 80 -18.27 0.31 -18.69
CA GLY A 80 -18.22 1.66 -18.14
C GLY A 80 -18.66 1.73 -16.68
N ALA A 81 -18.49 0.66 -15.91
CA ALA A 81 -18.80 0.59 -14.48
C ALA A 81 -17.58 0.88 -13.63
N ALA A 82 -17.80 1.49 -12.45
CA ALA A 82 -16.75 1.65 -11.44
C ALA A 82 -16.71 0.45 -10.50
N VAL A 83 -15.51 0.02 -10.15
CA VAL A 83 -15.24 -1.12 -9.25
C VAL A 83 -14.79 -0.64 -7.88
N ALA A 84 -15.47 -1.11 -6.84
CA ALA A 84 -15.01 -1.03 -5.47
C ALA A 84 -14.39 -2.36 -5.04
N GLY A 85 -13.07 -2.38 -4.79
CA GLY A 85 -12.40 -3.52 -4.17
C GLY A 85 -12.77 -3.60 -2.69
N ILE A 86 -13.59 -4.59 -2.31
CA ILE A 86 -14.05 -4.77 -0.94
C ILE A 86 -13.06 -5.65 -0.18
N ASN A 87 -12.62 -5.14 0.97
CA ASN A 87 -11.61 -5.83 1.78
C ASN A 87 -12.23 -7.01 2.57
N PRO A 88 -11.85 -8.28 2.28
CA PRO A 88 -12.41 -9.46 2.94
C PRO A 88 -11.95 -9.64 4.40
N THR A 89 -11.06 -8.79 4.90
CA THR A 89 -10.66 -8.83 6.32
C THR A 89 -11.54 -7.95 7.21
N ARG A 90 -12.36 -7.07 6.62
CA ARG A 90 -13.34 -6.28 7.34
C ARG A 90 -14.53 -7.14 7.82
N ARG A 91 -15.18 -6.71 8.88
CA ARG A 91 -16.29 -7.45 9.52
C ARG A 91 -17.44 -6.53 9.88
N GLY A 92 -18.65 -7.09 9.94
CA GLY A 92 -19.83 -6.48 10.51
C GLY A 92 -20.13 -5.07 9.96
N ALA A 93 -20.30 -4.11 10.85
CA ALA A 93 -20.68 -2.73 10.51
C ALA A 93 -19.66 -2.02 9.60
N GLU A 94 -18.36 -2.33 9.73
CA GLU A 94 -17.33 -1.74 8.86
C GLU A 94 -17.44 -2.25 7.43
N LEU A 95 -17.61 -3.56 7.24
CA LEU A 95 -17.80 -4.14 5.92
C LEU A 95 -19.08 -3.60 5.25
N ALA A 96 -20.18 -3.57 6.00
CA ALA A 96 -21.45 -3.01 5.51
C ALA A 96 -21.32 -1.52 5.14
N ARG A 97 -20.56 -0.76 5.93
CA ARG A 97 -20.28 0.67 5.67
C ARG A 97 -19.53 0.85 4.36
N ASP A 98 -18.46 0.08 4.12
CA ASP A 98 -17.64 0.20 2.92
C ASP A 98 -18.47 -0.13 1.66
N ILE A 99 -19.27 -1.20 1.69
CA ILE A 99 -20.16 -1.57 0.56
C ILE A 99 -21.20 -0.49 0.30
N ARG A 100 -21.85 0.05 1.35
CA ARG A 100 -22.87 1.10 1.20
C ARG A 100 -22.28 2.43 0.78
N HIS A 101 -21.10 2.81 1.33
CA HIS A 101 -20.43 4.06 0.98
C HIS A 101 -20.13 4.11 -0.52
N THR A 102 -19.66 3.02 -1.10
CA THR A 102 -19.37 2.94 -2.54
C THR A 102 -20.59 2.78 -3.42
N ALA A 103 -21.80 2.75 -2.84
CA ALA A 103 -23.06 2.66 -3.57
C ALA A 103 -23.12 1.48 -4.57
N CYS A 104 -22.50 0.36 -4.24
CA CYS A 104 -22.52 -0.85 -5.06
C CYS A 104 -23.95 -1.38 -5.22
N ARG A 105 -24.35 -1.62 -6.46
CA ARG A 105 -25.65 -2.25 -6.79
C ARG A 105 -25.52 -3.75 -7.02
N VAL A 106 -24.36 -4.20 -7.45
CA VAL A 106 -23.99 -5.60 -7.59
C VAL A 106 -22.73 -5.85 -6.74
N LEU A 107 -22.74 -6.93 -5.98
CA LEU A 107 -21.59 -7.41 -5.21
C LEU A 107 -21.23 -8.82 -5.70
N VAL A 108 -20.06 -8.96 -6.27
CA VAL A 108 -19.52 -10.25 -6.70
C VAL A 108 -18.70 -10.84 -5.57
N THR A 109 -18.98 -12.10 -5.21
CA THR A 109 -18.34 -12.80 -4.10
C THR A 109 -18.17 -14.29 -4.41
N GLN A 110 -17.59 -15.03 -3.47
CA GLN A 110 -17.42 -16.48 -3.48
C GLN A 110 -18.03 -17.12 -2.23
N ARG A 111 -18.34 -18.42 -2.26
CA ARG A 111 -18.96 -19.12 -1.11
C ARG A 111 -18.22 -18.90 0.20
N ALA A 112 -16.88 -18.93 0.15
CA ALA A 112 -16.02 -18.74 1.33
C ALA A 112 -16.25 -17.39 2.05
N HIS A 113 -16.77 -16.39 1.35
CA HIS A 113 -17.01 -15.04 1.89
C HIS A 113 -18.48 -14.76 2.24
N LEU A 114 -19.42 -15.68 1.93
CA LEU A 114 -20.83 -15.50 2.30
C LEU A 114 -21.04 -15.27 3.81
N PRO A 115 -20.36 -15.99 4.71
CA PRO A 115 -20.52 -15.74 6.15
C PRO A 115 -20.14 -14.31 6.58
N LEU A 116 -19.33 -13.60 5.79
CA LEU A 116 -18.99 -12.19 6.06
C LEU A 116 -20.17 -11.24 5.81
N LEU A 117 -21.12 -11.68 4.97
CA LEU A 117 -22.27 -10.88 4.52
C LEU A 117 -23.54 -11.21 5.32
N ASP A 118 -23.52 -12.28 6.12
CA ASP A 118 -24.68 -12.72 6.90
C ASP A 118 -25.14 -11.64 7.88
N GLY A 119 -26.43 -11.30 7.82
CA GLY A 119 -27.05 -10.30 8.68
C GLY A 119 -26.65 -8.85 8.40
N LEU A 120 -25.84 -8.59 7.36
CA LEU A 120 -25.48 -7.21 7.00
C LEU A 120 -26.65 -6.49 6.32
N PRO A 121 -26.94 -5.22 6.71
CA PRO A 121 -27.97 -4.42 6.06
C PRO A 121 -27.46 -3.87 4.72
N LEU A 122 -27.66 -4.63 3.65
CA LEU A 122 -27.26 -4.30 2.26
C LEU A 122 -28.50 -4.15 1.33
N PRO A 123 -29.41 -3.21 1.60
CA PRO A 123 -30.62 -3.05 0.81
C PRO A 123 -30.29 -2.70 -0.63
N GLY A 124 -30.94 -3.40 -1.57
CA GLY A 124 -30.80 -3.14 -3.02
C GLY A 124 -29.50 -3.64 -3.64
N VAL A 125 -28.63 -4.31 -2.89
CA VAL A 125 -27.41 -4.94 -3.41
C VAL A 125 -27.72 -6.35 -3.89
N ARG A 126 -27.49 -6.63 -5.17
CA ARG A 126 -27.58 -7.98 -5.72
C ARG A 126 -26.25 -8.70 -5.56
N ILE A 127 -26.27 -9.85 -4.87
CA ILE A 127 -25.08 -10.67 -4.62
C ILE A 127 -24.96 -11.75 -5.69
N LEU A 128 -23.79 -11.84 -6.32
CA LEU A 128 -23.43 -12.88 -7.28
C LEU A 128 -22.32 -13.75 -6.69
N VAL A 129 -22.58 -15.05 -6.56
CA VAL A 129 -21.64 -16.01 -5.95
C VAL A 129 -20.96 -16.83 -7.06
N THR A 130 -19.72 -16.50 -7.42
CA THR A 130 -19.06 -16.92 -8.66
C THR A 130 -18.74 -18.42 -8.74
N ASP A 131 -18.59 -19.10 -7.63
CA ASP A 131 -18.26 -20.52 -7.52
C ASP A 131 -19.51 -21.42 -7.35
N THR A 132 -20.64 -21.05 -8.01
CA THR A 132 -21.92 -21.77 -7.98
C THR A 132 -22.41 -22.13 -9.37
N ASP A 133 -23.24 -23.19 -9.47
CA ASP A 133 -23.92 -23.56 -10.71
C ASP A 133 -24.90 -22.47 -11.15
N ALA A 134 -25.65 -21.90 -10.21
CA ALA A 134 -26.56 -20.79 -10.48
C ALA A 134 -25.87 -19.59 -11.14
N TYR A 135 -24.63 -19.28 -10.76
CA TYR A 135 -23.86 -18.25 -11.45
C TYR A 135 -23.47 -18.66 -12.87
N ARG A 136 -23.07 -19.91 -13.08
CA ARG A 136 -22.76 -20.42 -14.43
C ARG A 136 -23.98 -20.38 -15.34
N GLU A 137 -25.13 -20.78 -14.84
CA GLU A 137 -26.42 -20.71 -15.56
C GLU A 137 -26.80 -19.27 -15.87
N LEU A 138 -26.63 -18.35 -14.90
CA LEU A 138 -26.89 -16.92 -15.11
C LEU A 138 -25.99 -16.31 -16.20
N LEU A 139 -24.72 -16.73 -16.28
CA LEU A 139 -23.76 -16.22 -17.24
C LEU A 139 -23.90 -16.86 -18.64
N ALA A 140 -24.40 -18.07 -18.74
CA ALA A 140 -24.46 -18.85 -19.98
C ALA A 140 -25.10 -18.11 -21.19
N PRO A 141 -26.21 -17.36 -21.03
CA PRO A 141 -26.86 -16.62 -22.15
C PRO A 141 -25.93 -15.57 -22.78
N TYR A 142 -24.89 -15.12 -22.07
CA TYR A 142 -23.97 -14.06 -22.52
C TYR A 142 -22.69 -14.59 -23.16
N GLY A 143 -22.54 -15.91 -23.31
CA GLY A 143 -21.33 -16.56 -23.81
C GLY A 143 -20.88 -16.16 -25.22
N SER A 144 -21.79 -15.59 -26.04
CA SER A 144 -21.49 -15.08 -27.39
C SER A 144 -21.08 -13.61 -27.42
N ALA A 145 -21.09 -12.90 -26.28
CA ALA A 145 -20.76 -11.47 -26.22
C ALA A 145 -19.29 -11.22 -26.61
N ARG A 146 -19.06 -10.06 -27.23
CA ARG A 146 -17.73 -9.63 -27.68
C ARG A 146 -17.35 -8.30 -27.03
N PRO A 147 -16.06 -8.02 -26.81
CA PRO A 147 -15.61 -6.77 -26.17
C PRO A 147 -15.97 -5.49 -26.93
N GLY A 148 -16.31 -5.61 -28.23
CA GLY A 148 -16.74 -4.49 -29.09
C GLY A 148 -18.24 -4.37 -29.29
N ASP A 149 -19.07 -5.15 -28.58
CA ASP A 149 -20.53 -5.11 -28.75
C ASP A 149 -21.11 -3.72 -28.41
N ALA A 150 -21.94 -3.18 -29.28
CA ALA A 150 -22.53 -1.84 -29.11
C ALA A 150 -23.36 -1.69 -27.82
N ARG A 151 -23.94 -2.79 -27.31
CA ARG A 151 -24.70 -2.82 -26.05
C ARG A 151 -23.87 -2.44 -24.80
N LEU A 152 -22.54 -2.55 -24.88
CA LEU A 152 -21.67 -2.19 -23.75
C LEU A 152 -21.49 -0.67 -23.61
N GLY A 153 -21.93 0.10 -24.61
CA GLY A 153 -21.86 1.55 -24.59
C GLY A 153 -20.46 2.12 -24.83
N PRO A 154 -20.33 3.43 -24.96
CA PRO A 154 -19.04 4.10 -25.08
C PRO A 154 -18.40 4.26 -23.71
N VAL A 155 -17.10 3.99 -23.63
CA VAL A 155 -16.28 4.26 -22.45
C VAL A 155 -15.29 5.37 -22.79
N ARG A 156 -15.19 6.38 -21.92
CA ARG A 156 -14.31 7.54 -22.11
C ARG A 156 -13.14 7.50 -21.12
N PRO A 157 -12.03 8.20 -21.41
CA PRO A 157 -10.91 8.28 -20.48
C PRO A 157 -11.27 8.84 -19.11
N ASP A 158 -12.23 9.76 -19.03
CA ASP A 158 -12.72 10.37 -17.79
C ASP A 158 -13.78 9.52 -17.05
N SER A 159 -14.25 8.40 -17.62
CA SER A 159 -15.15 7.48 -16.93
C SER A 159 -14.47 6.91 -15.68
N ARG A 160 -15.14 6.98 -14.52
CA ARG A 160 -14.61 6.37 -13.27
C ARG A 160 -14.47 4.87 -13.44
N PHE A 161 -13.40 4.34 -12.89
CA PHE A 161 -13.14 2.91 -13.01
C PHE A 161 -12.83 2.24 -11.66
N LEU A 162 -11.97 2.81 -10.81
CA LEU A 162 -11.69 2.24 -9.51
C LEU A 162 -12.12 3.18 -8.38
N LEU A 163 -12.64 2.57 -7.32
CA LEU A 163 -12.87 3.15 -6.00
C LEU A 163 -11.94 2.42 -5.02
N SER A 164 -10.74 2.96 -4.84
CA SER A 164 -9.70 2.31 -4.03
C SER A 164 -9.75 2.82 -2.60
N PHE A 165 -10.11 1.95 -1.64
CA PHE A 165 -10.07 2.31 -0.22
C PHE A 165 -8.64 2.52 0.24
N THR A 166 -8.39 3.67 0.88
CA THR A 166 -7.14 3.99 1.54
C THR A 166 -7.31 3.93 3.06
N SER A 167 -6.24 3.59 3.77
CA SER A 167 -6.21 3.55 5.23
C SER A 167 -6.21 4.98 5.79
N GLY A 168 -7.39 5.58 5.96
CA GLY A 168 -7.52 6.90 6.57
C GLY A 168 -7.42 6.84 8.10
N SER A 169 -6.66 7.75 8.70
CA SER A 169 -6.56 7.94 10.16
C SER A 169 -7.84 8.50 10.80
N THR A 170 -8.78 9.02 10.01
CA THR A 170 -9.96 9.79 10.48
C THR A 170 -11.27 9.01 10.59
N GLY A 171 -11.25 7.67 10.50
CA GLY A 171 -12.43 6.83 10.71
C GLY A 171 -13.49 6.80 9.59
N ALA A 172 -13.61 7.82 8.74
CA ALA A 172 -14.48 7.82 7.57
C ALA A 172 -13.81 7.09 6.39
N PRO A 173 -14.55 6.31 5.57
CA PRO A 173 -13.99 5.66 4.41
C PRO A 173 -13.47 6.69 3.39
N LYS A 174 -12.22 6.51 2.94
CA LYS A 174 -11.64 7.30 1.85
C LYS A 174 -11.48 6.38 0.65
N ALA A 175 -12.40 6.45 -0.31
CA ALA A 175 -12.33 5.72 -1.57
C ALA A 175 -11.80 6.66 -2.65
N ALA A 176 -10.50 6.54 -2.95
CA ALA A 176 -9.83 7.33 -3.99
C ALA A 176 -10.38 6.95 -5.36
N LEU A 177 -10.67 7.96 -6.17
CA LEU A 177 -11.16 7.81 -7.53
C LEU A 177 -9.99 7.53 -8.48
N CYS A 178 -10.20 6.64 -9.44
CA CYS A 178 -9.30 6.41 -10.55
C CYS A 178 -10.09 6.16 -11.84
N SER A 179 -9.91 7.02 -12.83
CA SER A 179 -10.56 6.91 -14.12
C SER A 179 -9.94 5.83 -15.01
N GLN A 180 -10.65 5.46 -16.07
CA GLN A 180 -10.20 4.55 -17.12
C GLN A 180 -8.88 5.04 -17.75
N GLY A 181 -8.81 6.32 -18.08
CA GLY A 181 -7.64 6.93 -18.72
C GLY A 181 -6.46 7.00 -17.79
N ARG A 182 -6.67 7.38 -16.53
CA ARG A 182 -5.60 7.43 -15.55
C ARG A 182 -4.95 6.07 -15.34
N LEU A 183 -5.75 5.01 -15.17
CA LEU A 183 -5.19 3.67 -15.00
C LEU A 183 -4.49 3.16 -16.26
N ALA A 184 -5.05 3.42 -17.45
CA ALA A 184 -4.42 3.04 -18.72
C ALA A 184 -3.06 3.75 -18.91
N ALA A 185 -2.97 5.04 -18.57
CA ALA A 185 -1.73 5.80 -18.63
C ALA A 185 -0.69 5.29 -17.61
N ALA A 186 -1.10 5.03 -16.37
CA ALA A 186 -0.23 4.45 -15.35
C ALA A 186 0.28 3.06 -15.76
N ALA A 187 -0.58 2.21 -16.30
CA ALA A 187 -0.24 0.89 -16.80
C ALA A 187 0.81 0.95 -17.92
N ALA A 188 0.60 1.82 -18.90
CA ALA A 188 1.55 2.02 -20.01
C ALA A 188 2.90 2.57 -19.52
N SER A 189 2.87 3.53 -18.59
CA SER A 189 4.09 4.12 -18.00
C SER A 189 4.90 3.08 -17.22
N LEU A 190 4.26 2.28 -16.36
CA LEU A 190 4.93 1.23 -15.60
C LEU A 190 5.47 0.11 -16.50
N ALA A 191 4.69 -0.31 -17.50
CA ALA A 191 5.13 -1.29 -18.48
C ALA A 191 6.38 -0.82 -19.25
N ALA A 192 6.39 0.43 -19.69
CA ALA A 192 7.53 1.03 -20.37
C ALA A 192 8.74 1.17 -19.43
N HIS A 193 8.54 1.68 -18.21
CA HIS A 193 9.60 1.90 -17.22
C HIS A 193 10.33 0.60 -16.85
N PHE A 194 9.60 -0.50 -16.67
CA PHE A 194 10.16 -1.79 -16.32
C PHE A 194 10.41 -2.70 -17.55
N SER A 195 10.26 -2.16 -18.76
CA SER A 195 10.43 -2.91 -20.01
C SER A 195 9.61 -4.21 -20.02
N VAL A 196 8.37 -4.14 -19.54
CA VAL A 196 7.44 -5.28 -19.55
C VAL A 196 7.01 -5.55 -20.98
N GLY A 197 7.17 -6.79 -21.43
CA GLY A 197 6.82 -7.26 -22.76
C GLY A 197 5.84 -8.42 -22.75
N ARG A 198 5.53 -8.91 -23.96
CA ARG A 198 4.55 -9.99 -24.17
C ARG A 198 5.01 -11.35 -23.62
N ASP A 199 6.32 -11.51 -23.40
CA ASP A 199 6.93 -12.75 -22.91
C ASP A 199 7.11 -12.75 -21.38
N ASP A 200 6.75 -11.64 -20.73
CA ASP A 200 6.77 -11.54 -19.28
C ASP A 200 5.56 -12.25 -18.65
N VAL A 201 5.76 -12.71 -17.42
CA VAL A 201 4.73 -13.30 -16.58
C VAL A 201 4.76 -12.60 -15.22
N HIS A 202 3.68 -11.95 -14.88
CA HIS A 202 3.49 -11.23 -13.62
C HIS A 202 2.93 -12.17 -12.55
N TYR A 203 3.67 -12.36 -11.45
CA TYR A 203 3.20 -13.14 -10.32
C TYR A 203 2.40 -12.29 -9.34
N VAL A 204 1.08 -12.35 -9.47
CA VAL A 204 0.12 -11.57 -8.68
C VAL A 204 -0.28 -12.36 -7.44
N CYS A 205 0.38 -12.09 -6.31
CA CYS A 205 0.11 -12.71 -5.02
C CYS A 205 -0.33 -11.70 -3.93
N MET A 206 -0.18 -10.41 -4.20
CA MET A 206 -0.75 -9.37 -3.34
C MET A 206 -2.26 -9.25 -3.58
N PRO A 207 -3.05 -8.85 -2.56
CA PRO A 207 -4.51 -8.79 -2.66
C PRO A 207 -5.00 -7.84 -3.76
N MET A 208 -5.83 -8.33 -4.69
CA MET A 208 -6.35 -7.54 -5.81
C MET A 208 -7.42 -6.50 -5.40
N PHE A 209 -7.96 -6.55 -4.18
CA PHE A 209 -8.78 -5.46 -3.68
C PHE A 209 -7.97 -4.18 -3.39
N HIS A 210 -6.64 -4.26 -3.44
CA HIS A 210 -5.72 -3.17 -3.15
C HIS A 210 -4.99 -2.67 -4.40
N GLY A 211 -4.71 -1.35 -4.47
CA GLY A 211 -4.07 -0.71 -5.62
C GLY A 211 -2.71 -1.30 -6.02
N ASN A 212 -1.93 -1.86 -5.09
CA ASN A 212 -0.65 -2.50 -5.43
C ASN A 212 -0.83 -3.59 -6.50
N ALA A 213 -1.71 -4.57 -6.27
CA ALA A 213 -1.92 -5.66 -7.21
C ALA A 213 -2.63 -5.24 -8.51
N VAL A 214 -3.54 -4.25 -8.45
CA VAL A 214 -4.27 -3.80 -9.64
C VAL A 214 -3.44 -2.81 -10.45
N ILE A 215 -2.90 -1.76 -9.82
CA ILE A 215 -2.23 -0.65 -10.52
C ILE A 215 -0.79 -1.01 -10.90
N ALA A 216 -0.05 -1.69 -10.01
CA ALA A 216 1.37 -1.94 -10.21
C ALA A 216 1.70 -3.34 -10.76
N ASP A 217 0.70 -4.24 -10.85
CA ASP A 217 0.92 -5.61 -11.31
C ASP A 217 -0.01 -5.98 -12.48
N TRP A 218 -1.31 -6.14 -12.25
CA TRP A 218 -2.27 -6.54 -13.28
C TRP A 218 -2.37 -5.54 -14.46
N ALA A 219 -2.44 -4.25 -14.20
CA ALA A 219 -2.65 -3.27 -15.25
C ALA A 219 -1.44 -3.14 -16.20
N PRO A 220 -0.16 -3.09 -15.74
CA PRO A 220 1.00 -3.15 -16.63
C PRO A 220 1.07 -4.44 -17.44
N ALA A 221 0.73 -5.59 -16.86
CA ALA A 221 0.65 -6.85 -17.60
C ALA A 221 -0.39 -6.77 -18.72
N LEU A 222 -1.60 -6.26 -18.43
CA LEU A 222 -2.65 -6.04 -19.42
C LEU A 222 -2.20 -5.10 -20.54
N ALA A 223 -1.54 -3.99 -20.20
CA ALA A 223 -1.05 -3.00 -21.17
C ALA A 223 0.02 -3.56 -22.12
N ALA A 224 0.91 -4.41 -21.59
CA ALA A 224 1.98 -5.05 -22.35
C ALA A 224 1.53 -6.31 -23.11
N GLY A 225 0.37 -6.89 -22.78
CA GLY A 225 -0.08 -8.21 -23.24
C GLY A 225 0.80 -9.33 -22.66
N ALA A 226 1.29 -9.15 -21.43
CA ALA A 226 2.02 -10.12 -20.63
C ALA A 226 1.07 -11.10 -19.94
N GLY A 227 1.57 -12.28 -19.57
CA GLY A 227 0.82 -13.26 -18.80
C GLY A 227 0.70 -12.88 -17.33
N VAL A 228 -0.35 -13.37 -16.66
CA VAL A 228 -0.57 -13.24 -15.21
C VAL A 228 -0.57 -14.63 -14.59
N ALA A 229 0.30 -14.84 -13.61
CA ALA A 229 0.29 -16.00 -12.71
C ALA A 229 -0.39 -15.59 -11.41
N LEU A 230 -1.61 -16.07 -11.17
CA LEU A 230 -2.45 -15.62 -10.07
C LEU A 230 -2.36 -16.58 -8.90
N ARG A 231 -2.13 -16.05 -7.71
CA ARG A 231 -2.13 -16.80 -6.47
C ARG A 231 -3.19 -16.24 -5.53
N ALA A 232 -4.02 -17.12 -4.99
CA ALA A 232 -5.13 -16.73 -4.11
C ALA A 232 -4.67 -15.88 -2.92
N ARG A 233 -3.50 -16.22 -2.35
CA ARG A 233 -2.88 -15.49 -1.22
C ARG A 233 -1.37 -15.62 -1.27
N PHE A 234 -0.65 -14.62 -0.78
CA PHE A 234 0.79 -14.70 -0.57
C PHE A 234 1.16 -15.84 0.38
N SER A 235 2.20 -16.60 0.02
CA SER A 235 2.77 -17.66 0.85
C SER A 235 4.29 -17.68 0.66
N ALA A 236 5.03 -17.40 1.72
CA ALA A 236 6.50 -17.40 1.67
C ALA A 236 7.06 -18.78 1.34
N SER A 237 6.49 -19.86 1.90
CA SER A 237 6.94 -21.24 1.66
C SER A 237 6.66 -21.74 0.25
N ARG A 238 5.70 -21.15 -0.46
CA ARG A 238 5.34 -21.54 -1.84
C ARG A 238 5.92 -20.61 -2.90
N PHE A 239 6.45 -19.48 -2.52
CA PHE A 239 6.91 -18.45 -3.46
C PHE A 239 7.85 -19.00 -4.53
N LEU A 240 8.92 -19.69 -4.14
CA LEU A 240 9.88 -20.24 -5.09
C LEU A 240 9.26 -21.29 -6.02
N SER A 241 8.47 -22.21 -5.48
CA SER A 241 7.79 -23.22 -6.30
C SER A 241 6.81 -22.59 -7.29
N ASP A 242 6.10 -21.54 -6.86
CA ASP A 242 5.15 -20.84 -7.70
C ASP A 242 5.84 -20.04 -8.81
N VAL A 243 6.84 -19.21 -8.50
CA VAL A 243 7.54 -18.41 -9.52
C VAL A 243 8.28 -19.26 -10.53
N ARG A 244 8.75 -20.44 -10.14
CA ARG A 244 9.35 -21.43 -11.04
C ARG A 244 8.29 -22.11 -11.90
N GLY A 245 7.25 -22.65 -11.28
CA GLY A 245 6.18 -23.38 -11.99
C GLY A 245 5.41 -22.51 -12.98
N PHE A 246 5.24 -21.24 -12.68
CA PHE A 246 4.61 -20.28 -13.56
C PHE A 246 5.59 -19.57 -14.50
N GLU A 247 6.91 -19.79 -14.35
CA GLU A 247 7.96 -19.08 -15.09
C GLU A 247 7.84 -17.54 -14.94
N ALA A 248 7.50 -17.08 -13.74
CA ALA A 248 7.29 -15.67 -13.46
C ALA A 248 8.58 -14.86 -13.66
N THR A 249 8.43 -13.66 -14.23
CA THR A 249 9.54 -12.73 -14.50
C THR A 249 9.46 -11.45 -13.67
N TYR A 250 8.30 -11.15 -13.13
CA TYR A 250 8.00 -9.94 -12.37
C TYR A 250 7.06 -10.26 -11.22
N PHE A 251 7.19 -9.58 -10.10
CA PHE A 251 6.23 -9.64 -8.99
C PHE A 251 6.15 -8.31 -8.24
N THR A 252 5.02 -8.06 -7.58
CA THR A 252 4.90 -6.94 -6.64
C THR A 252 5.01 -7.42 -5.20
N TYR A 253 5.54 -6.54 -4.33
CA TYR A 253 5.76 -6.86 -2.93
C TYR A 253 5.40 -5.67 -2.01
N VAL A 254 5.28 -5.98 -0.73
CA VAL A 254 5.41 -5.06 0.41
C VAL A 254 6.55 -5.55 1.30
N GLY A 255 7.24 -4.66 2.02
CA GLY A 255 8.45 -5.00 2.77
C GLY A 255 8.28 -6.21 3.69
N ARG A 256 7.11 -6.37 4.31
CA ARG A 256 6.84 -7.53 5.17
C ARG A 256 6.85 -8.87 4.42
N ALA A 257 6.37 -8.89 3.20
CA ALA A 257 6.45 -10.11 2.37
C ALA A 257 7.91 -10.49 2.08
N VAL A 258 8.77 -9.49 1.81
CA VAL A 258 10.22 -9.70 1.63
C VAL A 258 10.86 -10.29 2.90
N GLN A 259 10.50 -9.77 4.08
CA GLN A 259 11.00 -10.32 5.35
C GLN A 259 10.59 -11.78 5.56
N TYR A 260 9.35 -12.14 5.24
CA TYR A 260 8.89 -13.53 5.30
C TYR A 260 9.68 -14.43 4.34
N LEU A 261 9.98 -13.95 3.12
CA LEU A 261 10.80 -14.70 2.15
C LEU A 261 12.22 -14.91 2.66
N LEU A 262 12.84 -13.86 3.23
CA LEU A 262 14.17 -13.93 3.80
C LEU A 262 14.27 -14.84 5.05
N ALA A 263 13.15 -15.01 5.77
CA ALA A 263 13.08 -15.91 6.92
C ALA A 263 12.93 -17.39 6.53
N THR A 264 12.57 -17.72 5.29
CA THR A 264 12.54 -19.12 4.83
C THR A 264 13.95 -19.70 4.77
N PRO A 265 14.13 -21.02 5.03
CA PRO A 265 15.44 -21.66 4.88
C PRO A 265 15.99 -21.48 3.46
N PRO A 266 17.29 -21.13 3.29
CA PRO A 266 17.90 -21.05 1.98
C PRO A 266 18.01 -22.44 1.35
N THR A 267 17.87 -22.50 0.02
CA THR A 267 17.98 -23.72 -0.76
C THR A 267 18.95 -23.55 -1.93
N PRO A 268 19.58 -24.62 -2.44
CA PRO A 268 20.41 -24.53 -3.65
C PRO A 268 19.66 -24.00 -4.87
N GLU A 269 18.34 -24.01 -4.81
CA GLU A 269 17.45 -23.65 -5.90
C GLU A 269 16.98 -22.19 -5.86
N ASP A 270 17.44 -21.40 -4.88
CA ASP A 270 17.02 -20.00 -4.69
C ASP A 270 17.25 -19.10 -5.92
N HIS A 271 18.19 -19.50 -6.81
CA HIS A 271 18.46 -18.82 -8.08
C HIS A 271 17.80 -19.48 -9.31
N ALA A 272 17.11 -20.64 -9.14
CA ALA A 272 16.59 -21.43 -10.25
C ALA A 272 15.20 -20.95 -10.71
N HIS A 273 15.07 -19.69 -11.13
CA HIS A 273 13.83 -19.07 -11.60
C HIS A 273 14.10 -18.03 -12.69
N ARG A 274 13.04 -17.46 -13.27
CA ARG A 274 13.09 -16.43 -14.32
C ARG A 274 12.80 -15.01 -13.83
N LEU A 275 12.63 -14.81 -12.53
CA LEU A 275 12.38 -13.47 -11.98
C LEU A 275 13.53 -12.53 -12.33
N ARG A 276 13.21 -11.39 -12.88
CA ARG A 276 14.16 -10.32 -13.23
C ARG A 276 14.00 -9.06 -12.38
N LEU A 277 12.82 -8.91 -11.73
CA LEU A 277 12.49 -7.71 -10.97
C LEU A 277 11.38 -7.98 -9.94
N GLY A 278 11.55 -7.42 -8.75
CA GLY A 278 10.46 -7.17 -7.79
C GLY A 278 10.19 -5.67 -7.69
N PHE A 279 8.94 -5.25 -7.75
CA PHE A 279 8.54 -3.84 -7.58
C PHE A 279 7.62 -3.69 -6.37
N GLY A 280 7.91 -2.74 -5.50
CA GLY A 280 7.09 -2.56 -4.31
C GLY A 280 7.50 -1.39 -3.43
N THR A 281 7.17 -1.51 -2.16
CA THR A 281 7.45 -0.49 -1.15
C THR A 281 7.89 -1.12 0.16
N GLU A 282 8.61 -0.36 1.00
CA GLU A 282 8.92 -0.70 2.40
C GLU A 282 9.89 -1.89 2.59
N ALA A 283 10.70 -2.27 1.58
CA ALA A 283 11.66 -3.37 1.75
C ALA A 283 12.86 -3.00 2.63
N GLY A 284 13.20 -1.73 2.74
CA GLY A 284 14.42 -1.30 3.40
C GLY A 284 15.70 -1.73 2.67
N ALA A 285 16.76 -0.92 2.77
CA ALA A 285 17.99 -1.17 2.01
C ALA A 285 18.68 -2.50 2.38
N VAL A 286 18.64 -2.88 3.66
CA VAL A 286 19.26 -4.11 4.16
C VAL A 286 18.55 -5.35 3.63
N ASP A 287 17.21 -5.37 3.70
CA ASP A 287 16.41 -6.50 3.21
C ASP A 287 16.47 -6.60 1.69
N ALA A 288 16.48 -5.47 0.97
CA ALA A 288 16.66 -5.46 -0.48
C ALA A 288 18.04 -6.01 -0.91
N ALA A 289 19.11 -5.67 -0.19
CA ALA A 289 20.45 -6.20 -0.44
C ALA A 289 20.49 -7.71 -0.20
N ARG A 290 19.98 -8.19 0.94
CA ARG A 290 19.91 -9.62 1.30
C ARG A 290 19.06 -10.42 0.31
N PHE A 291 17.94 -9.84 -0.16
CA PHE A 291 17.09 -10.47 -1.16
C PHE A 291 17.82 -10.64 -2.49
N ARG A 292 18.53 -9.60 -2.93
CA ARG A 292 19.35 -9.65 -4.14
C ARG A 292 20.48 -10.68 -4.04
N GLU A 293 21.16 -10.73 -2.90
CA GLU A 293 22.22 -11.71 -2.65
C GLU A 293 21.67 -13.14 -2.72
N ARG A 294 20.52 -13.38 -2.07
CA ARG A 294 19.94 -14.72 -1.96
C ARG A 294 19.25 -15.21 -3.24
N PHE A 295 18.49 -14.34 -3.90
CA PHE A 295 17.66 -14.73 -5.05
C PHE A 295 18.18 -14.20 -6.39
N GLY A 296 19.22 -13.37 -6.42
CA GLY A 296 19.74 -12.76 -7.64
C GLY A 296 18.82 -11.70 -8.28
N VAL A 297 17.73 -11.31 -7.61
CA VAL A 297 16.69 -10.40 -8.12
C VAL A 297 16.77 -9.03 -7.45
N PRO A 298 16.84 -7.93 -8.20
CA PRO A 298 16.74 -6.60 -7.64
C PRO A 298 15.31 -6.33 -7.16
N LEU A 299 15.20 -5.72 -5.98
CA LEU A 299 13.98 -5.09 -5.50
C LEU A 299 14.03 -3.62 -5.82
N VAL A 300 13.04 -3.13 -6.55
CA VAL A 300 12.91 -1.70 -6.87
C VAL A 300 11.78 -1.12 -6.03
N GLU A 301 12.11 -0.10 -5.27
CA GLU A 301 11.12 0.65 -4.52
C GLU A 301 10.57 1.78 -5.38
N GLY A 302 9.25 1.92 -5.37
CA GLY A 302 8.56 3.04 -5.97
C GLY A 302 7.81 3.85 -4.93
N TYR A 303 7.53 5.09 -5.25
CA TYR A 303 6.62 5.92 -4.49
C TYR A 303 5.38 6.22 -5.33
N GLY A 304 4.25 5.98 -4.74
CA GLY A 304 2.94 6.30 -5.30
C GLY A 304 1.85 5.96 -4.29
N SER A 305 0.68 6.50 -4.53
CA SER A 305 -0.51 6.23 -3.72
C SER A 305 -1.69 5.87 -4.62
N SER A 306 -2.73 5.29 -4.05
CA SER A 306 -3.99 5.05 -4.78
C SER A 306 -4.61 6.35 -5.29
N GLU A 307 -4.34 7.46 -4.64
CA GLU A 307 -4.71 8.81 -5.02
C GLU A 307 -3.99 9.28 -6.31
N GLY A 308 -2.74 8.85 -6.52
CA GLY A 308 -1.94 9.17 -7.71
C GLY A 308 -1.57 10.63 -7.85
N GLY A 309 -1.60 11.38 -6.76
CA GLY A 309 -1.38 12.83 -6.78
C GLY A 309 0.07 13.26 -7.00
N ALA A 310 1.02 12.37 -6.79
CA ALA A 310 2.46 12.59 -7.00
C ALA A 310 3.12 11.29 -7.42
N SER A 311 4.10 11.37 -8.32
CA SER A 311 4.84 10.21 -8.83
C SER A 311 6.34 10.47 -8.81
N ILE A 312 7.10 9.52 -8.29
CA ILE A 312 8.56 9.56 -8.25
C ILE A 312 9.08 8.37 -9.06
N GLN A 313 10.03 8.64 -9.94
CA GLN A 313 10.69 7.61 -10.75
C GLN A 313 12.13 7.42 -10.31
N ARG A 314 12.50 6.15 -10.17
CA ARG A 314 13.89 5.75 -9.95
C ARG A 314 14.60 5.62 -11.28
N THR A 315 15.79 6.20 -11.38
CA THR A 315 16.68 6.14 -12.53
C THR A 315 17.99 5.43 -12.17
N PRO A 316 18.79 4.97 -13.13
CA PRO A 316 20.06 4.27 -12.83
C PRO A 316 21.05 5.07 -11.97
N ASP A 317 20.97 6.41 -12.01
CA ASP A 317 21.79 7.34 -11.23
C ASP A 317 21.20 7.68 -9.84
N THR A 318 20.04 7.09 -9.47
CA THR A 318 19.41 7.34 -8.18
C THR A 318 20.31 6.81 -7.04
N PRO A 319 20.73 7.67 -6.09
CA PRO A 319 21.56 7.25 -4.97
C PRO A 319 20.89 6.22 -4.07
N ALA A 320 21.71 5.48 -3.33
CA ALA A 320 21.21 4.57 -2.30
C ALA A 320 20.39 5.35 -1.25
N GLY A 321 19.23 4.83 -0.87
CA GLY A 321 18.31 5.46 0.08
C GLY A 321 17.36 6.50 -0.54
N ALA A 322 17.64 7.03 -1.73
CA ALA A 322 16.70 7.87 -2.45
C ALA A 322 15.61 7.04 -3.12
N VAL A 323 14.40 7.59 -3.19
CA VAL A 323 13.28 7.01 -3.93
C VAL A 323 13.41 7.29 -5.43
N GLY A 324 13.94 8.45 -5.80
CA GLY A 324 14.13 8.89 -7.19
C GLY A 324 13.91 10.38 -7.36
N ARG A 325 13.52 10.80 -8.55
CA ARG A 325 13.17 12.18 -8.90
C ARG A 325 11.70 12.27 -9.33
N ALA A 326 11.18 13.49 -9.40
CA ALA A 326 9.82 13.73 -9.94
C ALA A 326 9.65 13.06 -11.30
N ALA A 327 8.52 12.40 -11.51
CA ALA A 327 8.17 11.84 -12.81
C ALA A 327 7.95 12.98 -13.84
N PRO A 328 8.16 12.74 -15.14
CA PRO A 328 7.88 13.74 -16.16
C PRO A 328 6.45 14.25 -16.08
N GLY A 329 6.29 15.58 -15.96
CA GLY A 329 4.97 16.24 -15.84
C GLY A 329 4.56 16.57 -14.41
N ASP A 330 5.22 16.02 -13.39
CA ASP A 330 5.02 16.42 -11.99
C ASP A 330 5.98 17.57 -11.61
N ASP A 331 5.46 18.56 -10.87
CA ASP A 331 6.24 19.62 -10.23
C ASP A 331 6.24 19.37 -8.70
N LEU A 332 7.15 18.49 -8.27
CA LEU A 332 7.24 18.10 -6.87
C LEU A 332 8.14 19.05 -6.07
N ALA A 333 7.64 19.48 -4.92
CA ALA A 333 8.40 20.24 -3.95
C ALA A 333 8.26 19.64 -2.55
N VAL A 334 9.28 19.88 -1.73
CA VAL A 334 9.24 19.58 -0.29
C VAL A 334 9.02 20.90 0.43
N VAL A 335 7.91 21.02 1.18
CA VAL A 335 7.53 22.27 1.81
C VAL A 335 7.29 22.09 3.32
N ASP A 336 7.61 23.12 4.07
CA ASP A 336 7.21 23.21 5.46
C ASP A 336 5.69 23.44 5.54
N ALA A 337 4.98 22.53 6.21
CA ALA A 337 3.52 22.50 6.22
C ALA A 337 2.89 23.68 7.00
N GLU A 338 3.65 24.36 7.87
CA GLU A 338 3.17 25.51 8.67
C GLU A 338 3.32 26.82 7.89
N THR A 339 4.43 26.97 7.15
CA THR A 339 4.76 28.21 6.44
C THR A 339 4.46 28.17 4.94
N GLY A 340 4.26 26.99 4.36
CA GLY A 340 4.12 26.79 2.92
C GLY A 340 5.41 27.05 2.11
N ARG A 341 6.53 27.32 2.80
CA ARG A 341 7.81 27.60 2.13
C ARG A 341 8.53 26.32 1.76
N GLU A 342 9.24 26.35 0.66
CA GLU A 342 10.09 25.24 0.23
C GLU A 342 11.25 25.05 1.22
N CYS A 343 11.47 23.78 1.62
CA CYS A 343 12.53 23.39 2.53
C CYS A 343 13.90 23.51 1.86
N GLU A 344 14.96 23.67 2.67
CA GLU A 344 16.32 23.67 2.18
C GLU A 344 16.72 22.33 1.55
N ALA A 345 17.71 22.35 0.66
CA ALA A 345 18.29 21.12 0.17
C ALA A 345 18.98 20.34 1.30
N ALA A 346 18.80 19.04 1.28
CA ALA A 346 19.43 18.14 2.23
C ALA A 346 20.96 18.20 2.12
N ARG A 347 21.64 18.32 3.23
CA ARG A 347 23.09 18.28 3.35
C ARG A 347 23.51 17.01 4.06
N PHE A 348 24.45 16.28 3.46
CA PHE A 348 24.91 15.01 3.99
C PHE A 348 26.35 15.09 4.49
N SER A 349 26.65 14.33 5.54
CA SER A 349 28.02 14.03 5.95
C SER A 349 28.70 13.10 4.94
N PRO A 350 30.02 12.94 4.99
CA PRO A 350 30.73 11.95 4.18
C PRO A 350 30.24 10.51 4.37
N THR A 351 29.58 10.22 5.50
CA THR A 351 29.00 8.90 5.82
C THR A 351 27.52 8.78 5.43
N GLY A 352 26.96 9.78 4.70
CA GLY A 352 25.56 9.77 4.25
C GLY A 352 24.53 10.21 5.31
N ARG A 353 24.97 10.76 6.46
CA ARG A 353 24.06 11.28 7.47
C ARG A 353 23.46 12.62 7.03
N LEU A 354 22.14 12.80 7.18
CA LEU A 354 21.46 14.09 6.99
C LEU A 354 21.85 15.07 8.12
N LEU A 355 22.41 16.22 7.77
CA LEU A 355 22.96 17.20 8.71
C LEU A 355 21.98 18.31 9.10
N ASN A 356 21.00 18.61 8.23
CA ASN A 356 20.04 19.72 8.39
C ASN A 356 18.59 19.21 8.33
N ALA A 357 18.27 18.17 9.10
CA ALA A 357 16.94 17.56 9.06
C ALA A 357 15.80 18.53 9.39
N ALA A 358 16.01 19.48 10.31
CA ALA A 358 15.00 20.45 10.72
C ALA A 358 14.60 21.40 9.59
N GLU A 359 15.55 21.75 8.72
CA GLU A 359 15.36 22.69 7.60
C GLU A 359 15.02 21.98 6.29
N ALA A 360 15.40 20.70 6.15
CA ALA A 360 15.26 19.95 4.91
C ALA A 360 14.02 19.07 4.83
N VAL A 361 13.49 18.59 5.97
CA VAL A 361 12.35 17.66 6.01
C VAL A 361 11.04 18.43 6.02
N GLY A 362 10.20 18.20 5.01
CA GLY A 362 8.87 18.77 4.88
C GLY A 362 7.88 17.82 4.23
N GLU A 363 6.67 18.30 4.01
CA GLU A 363 5.65 17.53 3.28
C GLU A 363 5.91 17.60 1.78
N LEU A 364 5.82 16.47 1.10
CA LEU A 364 5.87 16.42 -0.36
C LEU A 364 4.57 16.96 -0.93
N VAL A 365 4.67 17.91 -1.85
CA VAL A 365 3.53 18.47 -2.58
C VAL A 365 3.77 18.39 -4.09
N ASN A 366 2.69 18.29 -4.86
CA ASN A 366 2.70 18.47 -6.30
C ASN A 366 2.04 19.81 -6.64
N ARG A 367 2.83 20.75 -7.19
CA ARG A 367 2.39 22.08 -7.63
C ARG A 367 1.92 22.07 -9.09
N GLY A 368 2.27 21.01 -9.82
CA GLY A 368 1.87 20.80 -11.20
C GLY A 368 0.46 20.23 -11.33
N ARG A 369 0.17 19.72 -12.53
CA ARG A 369 -1.10 19.03 -12.80
C ARG A 369 -1.10 17.66 -12.13
N SER A 370 -1.63 17.60 -10.92
CA SER A 370 -1.81 16.33 -10.19
C SER A 370 -2.80 15.39 -10.92
N ALA A 371 -2.49 14.10 -10.89
CA ALA A 371 -3.42 13.06 -11.37
C ALA A 371 -4.46 12.65 -10.32
N PHE A 372 -4.57 13.38 -9.20
CA PHE A 372 -5.59 13.16 -8.18
C PHE A 372 -6.98 13.51 -8.71
N GLU A 373 -7.91 12.58 -8.65
CA GLU A 373 -9.28 12.71 -9.18
C GLU A 373 -10.33 12.83 -8.06
N GLY A 374 -9.90 13.01 -6.81
CA GLY A 374 -10.77 13.17 -5.65
C GLY A 374 -11.06 11.89 -4.88
N TYR A 375 -11.97 12.01 -3.92
CA TYR A 375 -12.50 10.91 -3.12
C TYR A 375 -14.01 10.77 -3.32
N TRP A 376 -14.49 9.55 -3.45
CA TRP A 376 -15.91 9.30 -3.59
C TRP A 376 -16.69 9.79 -2.36
N ARG A 377 -17.61 10.74 -2.57
CA ARG A 377 -18.49 11.31 -1.53
C ARG A 377 -17.77 11.73 -0.24
N ASN A 378 -16.55 12.27 -0.37
CA ASN A 378 -15.77 12.74 0.78
C ASN A 378 -15.04 14.06 0.46
N PRO A 379 -15.81 15.17 0.28
CA PRO A 379 -15.22 16.47 -0.08
C PRO A 379 -14.32 17.05 1.00
N GLU A 380 -14.54 16.71 2.27
CA GLU A 380 -13.69 17.14 3.38
C GLU A 380 -12.27 16.54 3.25
N ALA A 381 -12.18 15.23 2.99
CA ALA A 381 -10.89 14.57 2.75
C ALA A 381 -10.21 15.10 1.48
N GLU A 382 -10.98 15.46 0.46
CA GLU A 382 -10.48 16.07 -0.77
C GLU A 382 -9.90 17.45 -0.52
N ALA A 383 -10.63 18.33 0.20
CA ALA A 383 -10.16 19.66 0.59
C ALA A 383 -8.88 19.60 1.44
N ALA A 384 -8.72 18.57 2.28
CA ALA A 384 -7.49 18.36 3.05
C ALA A 384 -6.28 18.03 2.17
N ARG A 385 -6.50 17.49 0.96
CA ARG A 385 -5.44 17.14 0.00
C ARG A 385 -5.18 18.25 -1.03
N LEU A 386 -6.18 19.03 -1.37
CA LEU A 386 -6.07 20.13 -2.33
C LEU A 386 -6.09 21.46 -1.57
N ARG A 387 -4.91 22.02 -1.28
CA ARG A 387 -4.75 23.30 -0.58
C ARG A 387 -4.02 24.28 -1.49
N GLU A 388 -4.56 25.45 -1.70
CA GLU A 388 -3.97 26.54 -2.50
C GLU A 388 -3.63 26.12 -3.95
N GLY A 389 -4.40 25.16 -4.52
CA GLY A 389 -4.17 24.62 -5.86
C GLY A 389 -3.08 23.55 -5.94
N TRP A 390 -2.44 23.19 -4.83
CA TRP A 390 -1.43 22.13 -4.77
C TRP A 390 -2.01 20.85 -4.16
N TYR A 391 -1.50 19.71 -4.64
CA TYR A 391 -1.81 18.42 -4.04
C TYR A 391 -0.81 18.11 -2.91
N TRP A 392 -1.30 17.93 -1.70
CA TRP A 392 -0.56 17.60 -0.49
C TRP A 392 -0.62 16.10 -0.23
N THR A 393 0.54 15.44 -0.24
CA THR A 393 0.60 13.97 -0.19
C THR A 393 0.31 13.41 1.21
N GLY A 394 0.58 14.17 2.27
CA GLY A 394 0.60 13.68 3.65
C GLY A 394 1.82 12.81 3.96
N ASP A 395 2.85 12.87 3.11
CA ASP A 395 4.10 12.14 3.28
C ASP A 395 5.27 13.12 3.42
N LEU A 396 6.17 12.83 4.36
CA LEU A 396 7.36 13.64 4.61
C LEU A 396 8.50 13.18 3.73
N PHE A 397 9.20 14.15 3.16
CA PHE A 397 10.37 13.95 2.31
C PHE A 397 11.46 14.97 2.62
N TYR A 398 12.65 14.71 2.13
CA TYR A 398 13.70 15.71 1.91
C TYR A 398 14.29 15.52 0.53
N ARG A 399 14.86 16.59 -0.03
CA ARG A 399 15.40 16.62 -1.39
C ARG A 399 16.85 17.08 -1.36
N ASP A 400 17.73 16.36 -2.05
CA ASP A 400 19.12 16.79 -2.21
C ASP A 400 19.29 17.87 -3.29
N ALA A 401 20.53 18.38 -3.42
CA ALA A 401 20.86 19.42 -4.40
C ALA A 401 20.68 18.96 -5.85
N ASP A 402 20.74 17.66 -6.11
CA ASP A 402 20.57 17.05 -7.44
C ASP A 402 19.10 16.73 -7.74
N GLY A 403 18.19 17.02 -6.82
CA GLY A 403 16.75 16.82 -6.98
C GLY A 403 16.25 15.41 -6.63
N HIS A 404 17.07 14.55 -6.05
CA HIS A 404 16.61 13.26 -5.57
C HIS A 404 15.81 13.41 -4.29
N LEU A 405 14.70 12.68 -4.23
CA LEU A 405 13.75 12.69 -3.12
C LEU A 405 13.96 11.47 -2.23
N TYR A 406 13.96 11.71 -0.93
CA TYR A 406 14.14 10.70 0.11
C TYR A 406 12.91 10.68 1.00
N PHE A 407 12.32 9.51 1.19
CA PHE A 407 11.16 9.35 2.05
C PHE A 407 11.55 9.44 3.52
N ALA A 408 10.89 10.31 4.27
CA ALA A 408 11.14 10.55 5.69
C ALA A 408 10.00 10.07 6.61
N GLY A 409 8.89 9.58 6.05
CA GLY A 409 7.75 9.08 6.83
C GLY A 409 6.43 9.70 6.44
N ARG A 410 5.42 9.59 7.33
CA ARG A 410 4.12 10.22 7.16
C ARG A 410 3.95 11.41 8.07
N THR A 411 3.15 12.38 7.64
CA THR A 411 2.79 13.52 8.48
C THR A 411 2.07 13.07 9.76
N ASP A 412 1.23 12.04 9.66
CA ASP A 412 0.53 11.44 10.81
C ASP A 412 1.49 10.67 11.77
N ASP A 413 2.69 10.31 11.29
CA ASP A 413 3.75 9.62 12.07
C ASP A 413 4.84 10.60 12.53
N ARG A 414 4.61 11.89 12.40
CA ARG A 414 5.48 12.95 12.90
C ARG A 414 5.40 13.00 14.42
N LEU A 415 6.55 13.13 15.07
CA LEU A 415 6.67 13.35 16.51
C LEU A 415 7.09 14.80 16.75
N ARG A 416 6.50 15.45 17.73
CA ARG A 416 6.92 16.79 18.15
C ARG A 416 7.58 16.74 19.53
N VAL A 417 8.88 16.54 19.53
CA VAL A 417 9.68 16.38 20.76
C VAL A 417 10.41 17.69 21.07
N ASP A 418 10.17 18.31 22.22
CA ASP A 418 10.78 19.60 22.63
C ASP A 418 10.78 20.65 21.52
N SER A 419 9.63 20.84 20.88
CA SER A 419 9.42 21.76 19.76
C SER A 419 10.13 21.40 18.44
N GLU A 420 10.86 20.29 18.37
CA GLU A 420 11.42 19.76 17.12
C GLU A 420 10.47 18.74 16.48
N ASN A 421 10.37 18.80 15.17
CA ASN A 421 9.60 17.88 14.38
C ASN A 421 10.48 16.73 13.92
N LEU A 422 10.19 15.53 14.40
CA LEU A 422 10.93 14.31 14.06
C LEU A 422 10.07 13.40 13.21
N ALA A 423 10.67 12.77 12.21
CA ALA A 423 10.03 11.75 11.40
C ALA A 423 10.27 10.35 12.00
N ALA A 424 9.21 9.63 12.34
CA ALA A 424 9.31 8.29 12.93
C ALA A 424 10.16 7.34 12.09
N ALA A 425 10.00 7.37 10.76
CA ALA A 425 10.73 6.49 9.85
C ALA A 425 12.26 6.69 9.90
N MET A 426 12.75 7.90 10.19
CA MET A 426 14.19 8.13 10.35
C MET A 426 14.73 7.40 11.57
N ILE A 427 13.98 7.42 12.68
CA ILE A 427 14.35 6.71 13.90
C ILE A 427 14.23 5.20 13.68
N GLU A 428 13.16 4.73 13.02
CA GLU A 428 12.97 3.32 12.65
C GLU A 428 14.15 2.78 11.83
N HIS A 429 14.64 3.54 10.86
CA HIS A 429 15.78 3.18 10.02
C HIS A 429 17.07 2.96 10.85
N ILE A 430 17.27 3.80 11.86
CA ILE A 430 18.43 3.67 12.76
C ILE A 430 18.25 2.44 13.65
N LEU A 431 17.08 2.30 14.29
CA LEU A 431 16.83 1.19 15.20
C LEU A 431 16.82 -0.19 14.51
N ALA A 432 16.45 -0.24 13.23
CA ALA A 432 16.49 -1.46 12.43
C ALA A 432 17.92 -2.01 12.18
N ARG A 433 18.95 -1.21 12.44
CA ARG A 433 20.37 -1.67 12.39
C ARG A 433 20.76 -2.53 13.60
N TRP A 434 19.91 -2.52 14.64
CA TRP A 434 20.18 -3.35 15.80
C TRP A 434 20.05 -4.82 15.45
N ASP A 435 21.10 -5.58 15.69
CA ASP A 435 21.23 -6.97 15.23
C ASP A 435 20.16 -7.92 15.80
N LEU A 436 19.60 -7.59 16.98
CA LEU A 436 18.51 -8.35 17.60
C LEU A 436 17.12 -7.96 17.10
N ALA A 437 16.96 -6.85 16.37
CA ALA A 437 15.67 -6.44 15.86
C ALA A 437 15.23 -7.28 14.65
N ALA A 438 14.05 -7.87 14.72
CA ALA A 438 13.33 -8.46 13.59
C ALA A 438 12.33 -7.49 12.98
N GLY A 439 11.79 -6.55 13.78
CA GLY A 439 10.88 -5.51 13.34
C GLY A 439 10.93 -4.32 14.29
N VAL A 440 10.73 -3.13 13.74
CA VAL A 440 10.74 -1.86 14.47
C VAL A 440 9.54 -1.03 14.08
N ALA A 441 8.89 -0.41 15.07
CA ALA A 441 7.90 0.63 14.84
C ALA A 441 8.14 1.77 15.83
N VAL A 442 8.21 3.00 15.32
CA VAL A 442 8.36 4.21 16.15
C VAL A 442 7.09 5.04 16.05
N TYR A 443 6.64 5.57 17.17
CA TYR A 443 5.43 6.36 17.25
C TYR A 443 5.47 7.37 18.39
N ALA A 444 4.70 8.44 18.20
CA ALA A 444 4.51 9.46 19.20
C ALA A 444 3.61 8.96 20.33
N ILE A 445 4.00 9.22 21.55
CA ILE A 445 3.09 9.24 22.70
C ILE A 445 3.12 10.66 23.31
N PRO A 446 1.99 11.16 23.84
CA PRO A 446 1.98 12.49 24.44
C PRO A 446 3.04 12.62 25.55
N ASP A 447 3.73 13.75 25.62
CA ASP A 447 4.53 14.09 26.82
C ASP A 447 3.63 14.60 27.94
N PRO A 448 3.94 14.37 29.23
CA PRO A 448 3.11 14.87 30.33
C PRO A 448 2.95 16.40 30.33
N VAL A 449 3.95 17.14 29.89
CA VAL A 449 3.96 18.61 29.93
C VAL A 449 3.59 19.21 28.58
N ALA A 450 4.37 18.90 27.53
CA ALA A 450 4.17 19.49 26.20
C ALA A 450 4.70 18.57 25.09
N GLY A 451 4.06 18.60 23.91
CA GLY A 451 4.51 17.83 22.74
C GLY A 451 4.38 16.31 22.93
N ASP A 452 5.33 15.60 22.37
CA ASP A 452 5.38 14.15 22.33
C ASP A 452 6.68 13.58 22.90
N GLN A 453 6.68 12.29 23.18
CA GLN A 453 7.84 11.48 23.47
C GLN A 453 7.98 10.36 22.45
N VAL A 454 9.21 9.94 22.20
CA VAL A 454 9.49 8.83 21.28
C VAL A 454 9.22 7.52 22.01
N MET A 455 8.35 6.69 21.45
CA MET A 455 8.17 5.30 21.84
C MET A 455 8.50 4.37 20.67
N ALA A 456 9.27 3.30 20.94
CA ALA A 456 9.60 2.27 19.98
C ALA A 456 8.97 0.94 20.39
N ALA A 457 8.33 0.24 19.47
CA ALA A 457 8.00 -1.16 19.60
C ALA A 457 9.02 -2.00 18.82
N LEU A 458 9.58 -2.99 19.46
CA LEU A 458 10.60 -3.89 18.92
C LEU A 458 10.06 -5.32 18.91
N ALA A 459 10.00 -5.94 17.74
CA ALA A 459 9.91 -7.39 17.62
C ALA A 459 11.35 -7.92 17.55
N LEU A 460 11.70 -8.84 18.45
CA LEU A 460 13.04 -9.41 18.50
C LEU A 460 13.14 -10.67 17.62
N ARG A 461 14.35 -10.98 17.19
CA ARG A 461 14.65 -12.25 16.51
C ARG A 461 14.35 -13.43 17.44
N GLU A 462 14.03 -14.58 16.87
CA GLU A 462 13.74 -15.80 17.61
C GLU A 462 14.88 -16.15 18.58
N GLY A 463 14.53 -16.42 19.84
CA GLY A 463 15.48 -16.71 20.92
C GLY A 463 16.24 -15.49 21.49
N ALA A 464 16.06 -14.29 20.94
CA ALA A 464 16.70 -13.09 21.48
C ALA A 464 15.94 -12.55 22.69
N VAL A 465 16.69 -12.03 23.66
CA VAL A 465 16.16 -11.36 24.85
C VAL A 465 16.61 -9.90 24.82
N PHE A 466 15.71 -9.00 25.18
CA PHE A 466 16.02 -7.57 25.26
C PHE A 466 17.01 -7.31 26.42
N ASP A 467 18.16 -6.79 26.07
CA ASP A 467 19.17 -6.30 27.01
C ASP A 467 19.20 -4.77 26.94
N PRO A 468 18.74 -4.08 28.00
CA PRO A 468 18.66 -2.62 28.04
C PRO A 468 20.04 -1.94 27.96
N ALA A 469 21.11 -2.54 28.56
CA ALA A 469 22.44 -1.98 28.52
C ALA A 469 23.06 -2.09 27.12
N ARG A 470 22.88 -3.25 26.46
CA ARG A 470 23.33 -3.46 25.10
C ARG A 470 22.56 -2.54 24.11
N PHE A 471 21.25 -2.35 24.33
CA PHE A 471 20.46 -1.43 23.53
C PHE A 471 20.91 0.03 23.71
N ALA A 472 21.17 0.46 24.95
CA ALA A 472 21.70 1.80 25.22
C ALA A 472 23.08 2.02 24.57
N THR A 473 23.94 1.02 24.61
CA THR A 473 25.27 1.05 23.95
C THR A 473 25.10 1.15 22.42
N PHE A 474 24.18 0.39 21.85
CA PHE A 474 23.85 0.47 20.43
C PHE A 474 23.39 1.88 20.04
N LEU A 475 22.45 2.48 20.80
CA LEU A 475 21.98 3.85 20.54
C LEU A 475 23.11 4.88 20.61
N ALA A 476 23.97 4.79 21.60
CA ALA A 476 25.11 5.69 21.77
C ALA A 476 26.12 5.61 20.62
N ALA A 477 26.23 4.46 19.98
CA ALA A 477 27.11 4.27 18.82
C ALA A 477 26.54 4.86 17.50
N GLN A 478 25.23 5.21 17.46
CA GLN A 478 24.61 5.74 16.25
C GLN A 478 24.89 7.25 16.12
N GLN A 479 25.81 7.60 15.24
CA GLN A 479 26.19 9.01 15.02
C GLN A 479 25.08 9.86 14.37
N ASP A 480 24.11 9.21 13.71
CA ASP A 480 22.96 9.82 13.05
C ASP A 480 21.68 9.85 13.93
N LEU A 481 21.76 9.34 15.15
CA LEU A 481 20.68 9.46 16.12
C LEU A 481 20.79 10.81 16.84
N GLY A 482 19.93 11.76 16.46
CA GLY A 482 19.89 13.09 17.10
C GLY A 482 19.55 12.99 18.60
N THR A 483 19.92 14.00 19.38
CA THR A 483 19.79 13.99 20.85
C THR A 483 18.35 13.82 21.36
N LYS A 484 17.34 14.15 20.54
CA LYS A 484 15.91 14.03 20.86
C LYS A 484 15.24 12.78 20.26
N MET A 485 15.99 12.00 19.48
CA MET A 485 15.50 10.82 18.79
C MET A 485 15.52 9.52 19.62
N PRO A 486 16.40 9.34 20.64
CA PRO A 486 16.40 8.10 21.40
C PRO A 486 15.03 7.82 22.03
N PRO A 487 14.49 6.59 21.88
CA PRO A 487 13.21 6.25 22.49
C PRO A 487 13.25 6.42 24.01
N ARG A 488 12.27 7.13 24.56
CA ARG A 488 12.06 7.15 26.01
C ARG A 488 11.43 5.87 26.51
N PHE A 489 10.58 5.26 25.68
CA PHE A 489 9.91 3.99 25.97
C PHE A 489 10.22 2.96 24.89
N VAL A 490 10.48 1.73 25.30
CA VAL A 490 10.72 0.59 24.42
C VAL A 490 9.78 -0.53 24.82
N ARG A 491 8.83 -0.86 23.95
CA ARG A 491 7.90 -1.98 24.08
C ARG A 491 8.50 -3.18 23.36
N VAL A 492 8.62 -4.32 24.02
CA VAL A 492 9.14 -5.56 23.45
C VAL A 492 7.99 -6.50 23.17
N MET A 493 7.84 -6.91 21.92
CA MET A 493 6.70 -7.71 21.44
C MET A 493 7.21 -8.96 20.71
N PRO A 494 6.45 -10.07 20.72
CA PRO A 494 6.76 -11.21 19.85
C PRO A 494 6.71 -10.85 18.37
N GLU A 495 5.68 -10.10 17.97
CA GLU A 495 5.44 -9.61 16.60
C GLU A 495 4.79 -8.24 16.62
N LEU A 496 5.10 -7.41 15.63
CA LEU A 496 4.43 -6.12 15.44
C LEU A 496 3.01 -6.33 14.89
N PRO A 497 2.00 -5.57 15.38
CA PRO A 497 0.65 -5.65 14.86
C PRO A 497 0.60 -5.17 13.41
N LEU A 498 -0.11 -5.91 12.56
CA LEU A 498 -0.22 -5.62 11.14
C LEU A 498 -1.65 -5.29 10.74
N THR A 499 -1.78 -4.45 9.72
CA THR A 499 -3.03 -4.22 9.01
C THR A 499 -3.33 -5.39 8.07
N ALA A 500 -4.54 -5.42 7.51
CA ALA A 500 -4.94 -6.39 6.48
C ALA A 500 -4.04 -6.40 5.24
N THR A 501 -3.30 -5.32 4.99
CA THR A 501 -2.37 -5.16 3.88
C THR A 501 -0.92 -5.39 4.28
N ASN A 502 -0.69 -6.06 5.41
CA ASN A 502 0.63 -6.37 5.99
C ASN A 502 1.51 -5.15 6.30
N LYS A 503 0.90 -3.98 6.56
CA LYS A 503 1.59 -2.80 7.08
C LYS A 503 1.50 -2.73 8.60
N ILE A 504 2.50 -2.15 9.26
CA ILE A 504 2.49 -1.96 10.71
C ILE A 504 1.27 -1.14 11.13
N HIS A 505 0.49 -1.65 12.07
CA HIS A 505 -0.73 -1.01 12.58
C HIS A 505 -0.40 -0.01 13.71
N ARG A 506 0.25 1.11 13.35
CA ARG A 506 0.71 2.13 14.31
C ARG A 506 -0.42 2.75 15.14
N VAL A 507 -1.65 2.82 14.60
CA VAL A 507 -2.81 3.33 15.34
C VAL A 507 -3.09 2.48 16.58
N ALA A 508 -3.00 1.15 16.48
CA ALA A 508 -3.15 0.27 17.64
C ALA A 508 -2.03 0.50 18.66
N LEU A 509 -0.77 0.57 18.19
CA LEU A 509 0.39 0.82 19.06
C LEU A 509 0.28 2.15 19.83
N ARG A 510 -0.13 3.23 19.14
CA ARG A 510 -0.33 4.55 19.78
C ARG A 510 -1.44 4.53 20.82
N ARG A 511 -2.56 3.87 20.52
CA ARG A 511 -3.71 3.77 21.42
C ARG A 511 -3.35 3.03 22.70
N GLU A 512 -2.61 1.92 22.59
CA GLU A 512 -2.17 1.14 23.73
C GLU A 512 -1.02 1.83 24.50
N SER A 513 -0.15 2.57 23.79
CA SER A 513 0.97 3.32 24.37
C SER A 513 1.82 2.42 25.29
N PHE A 514 2.26 2.93 26.44
CA PHE A 514 2.92 2.15 27.48
C PHE A 514 1.93 1.48 28.47
N LEU A 515 0.63 1.57 28.19
CA LEU A 515 -0.44 0.95 28.99
C LEU A 515 -0.87 -0.39 28.42
N CYS A 516 0.06 -1.14 27.86
CA CYS A 516 -0.12 -2.45 27.26
C CYS A 516 0.29 -3.58 28.23
N GLU A 517 0.01 -4.83 27.84
CA GLU A 517 0.39 -6.03 28.60
C GLU A 517 1.83 -6.50 28.29
N ASP A 518 2.42 -6.02 27.19
CA ASP A 518 3.77 -6.38 26.80
C ASP A 518 4.82 -5.75 27.74
N PRO A 519 6.01 -6.33 27.85
CA PRO A 519 7.12 -5.73 28.58
C PRO A 519 7.50 -4.36 28.00
N VAL A 520 7.48 -3.34 28.85
CA VAL A 520 7.91 -1.97 28.49
C VAL A 520 9.13 -1.60 29.34
N TRP A 521 10.13 -1.08 28.66
CA TRP A 521 11.32 -0.49 29.26
C TRP A 521 11.28 1.02 29.04
N TRP A 522 11.76 1.80 30.00
CA TRP A 522 11.71 3.25 29.89
C TRP A 522 12.92 3.92 30.53
N ARG A 523 13.16 5.16 30.15
CA ARG A 523 14.14 6.05 30.79
C ARG A 523 13.41 7.08 31.65
N PRO A 524 13.66 7.15 32.97
CA PRO A 524 13.09 8.22 33.81
C PRO A 524 13.55 9.62 33.41
N ALA A 525 14.78 9.74 32.94
CA ALA A 525 15.38 10.96 32.39
C ALA A 525 16.15 10.65 31.08
N PRO A 526 16.46 11.64 30.24
CA PRO A 526 17.14 11.43 28.94
C PRO A 526 18.44 10.62 29.04
N ASP A 527 19.23 10.85 30.06
CA ASP A 527 20.54 10.19 30.28
C ASP A 527 20.46 8.99 31.25
N ALA A 528 19.27 8.67 31.75
CA ALA A 528 19.10 7.53 32.65
C ALA A 528 19.18 6.19 31.88
N PRO A 529 19.62 5.10 32.55
CA PRO A 529 19.53 3.76 31.94
C PRO A 529 18.08 3.35 31.72
N TYR A 530 17.86 2.41 30.78
CA TYR A 530 16.57 1.78 30.63
C TYR A 530 16.29 0.84 31.79
N GLU A 531 15.13 0.98 32.40
CA GLU A 531 14.61 0.11 33.44
C GLU A 531 13.22 -0.41 33.11
N PRO A 532 12.76 -1.54 33.67
CA PRO A 532 11.42 -2.03 33.46
C PRO A 532 10.39 -1.01 33.96
N LEU A 533 9.36 -0.76 33.15
CA LEU A 533 8.23 0.07 33.54
C LEU A 533 7.34 -0.70 34.52
N THR A 534 7.55 -0.49 35.79
CA THR A 534 6.78 -1.14 36.85
C THR A 534 5.38 -0.54 37.01
N PRO A 535 4.41 -1.26 37.64
CA PRO A 535 3.12 -0.68 37.98
C PRO A 535 3.19 0.60 38.82
N ALA A 536 4.19 0.69 39.72
CA ALA A 536 4.43 1.87 40.53
C ALA A 536 4.90 3.05 39.67
N ALA A 537 5.85 2.83 38.76
CA ALA A 537 6.31 3.85 37.80
C ALA A 537 5.17 4.30 36.86
N THR A 538 4.35 3.36 36.39
CA THR A 538 3.15 3.67 35.58
C THR A 538 2.16 4.54 36.36
N ALA A 539 1.91 4.26 37.63
CA ALA A 539 1.05 5.08 38.48
C ALA A 539 1.59 6.51 38.67
N THR A 540 2.92 6.64 38.85
CA THR A 540 3.59 7.95 38.95
C THR A 540 3.45 8.75 37.66
N LEU A 541 3.70 8.12 36.49
CA LEU A 541 3.50 8.75 35.19
C LEU A 541 2.06 9.21 34.99
N ARG A 542 1.07 8.36 35.31
CA ARG A 542 -0.36 8.73 35.22
C ARG A 542 -0.71 9.92 36.11
N ALA A 543 -0.13 10.00 37.31
CA ALA A 543 -0.31 11.13 38.20
C ALA A 543 0.29 12.41 37.62
N GLU A 544 1.44 12.30 36.94
CA GLU A 544 2.07 13.42 36.24
C GLU A 544 1.20 13.94 35.08
N TYR A 545 0.69 13.06 34.23
CA TYR A 545 -0.28 13.44 33.18
C TYR A 545 -1.54 14.09 33.75
N ALA A 546 -2.05 13.60 34.88
CA ALA A 546 -3.22 14.18 35.54
C ALA A 546 -2.93 15.58 36.08
N ARG A 547 -1.74 15.80 36.66
CA ARG A 547 -1.30 17.10 37.20
C ARG A 547 -1.26 18.17 36.11
N HIS A 548 -0.89 17.81 34.89
CA HIS A 548 -0.81 18.72 33.74
C HIS A 548 -2.07 18.73 32.87
N GLY A 549 -3.19 18.14 33.33
CA GLY A 549 -4.47 18.14 32.62
C GLY A 549 -4.48 17.33 31.33
N ARG A 550 -3.49 16.44 31.11
CA ARG A 550 -3.34 15.66 29.87
C ARG A 550 -3.87 14.23 29.98
N LYS A 551 -4.59 13.91 31.05
CA LYS A 551 -5.14 12.58 31.34
C LYS A 551 -6.04 12.05 30.20
N GLN A 552 -6.81 12.93 29.54
CA GLN A 552 -7.72 12.55 28.45
C GLN A 552 -7.01 12.11 27.15
N LYS A 553 -5.75 12.49 26.93
CA LYS A 553 -5.03 12.14 25.71
C LYS A 553 -4.70 10.64 25.56
N PHE A 554 -4.91 9.83 26.62
CA PHE A 554 -4.78 8.37 26.57
C PHE A 554 -6.12 7.64 26.37
N THR A 555 -7.26 8.34 26.56
CA THR A 555 -8.61 7.75 26.43
C THR A 555 -9.26 8.06 25.09
N ASP A 556 -8.86 9.13 24.40
CA ASP A 556 -9.53 9.69 23.22
C ASP A 556 -8.77 9.47 21.89
N ARG A 557 -7.75 8.59 21.86
CA ARG A 557 -7.00 8.30 20.62
C ARG A 557 -7.12 6.88 20.12
#